data_ae1406cacebe8708c2bed264935323ae
#
_entry.id   ae1406cacebe8708c2bed264935323ae
#
_cell.length_a   1.000
_cell.length_b   1.000
_cell.length_c   1.000
_cell.angle_alpha   90.00
_cell.angle_beta   90.00
_cell.angle_gamma   90.00
#
_symmetry.space_group_name_H-M   'P 1'
#
loop_
_entity.id
_entity.type
_entity.pdbx_description
1 polymer ?
#
loop_
_entity_poly.entity_id
_entity_poly.type
_entity_poly.pdbx_seq_one_letter_code
_entity_poly.pdbx_strand_id
1 'polypeptide(L)'
;LNRVIAETKAPVIVVPLHCRYPQGGEKQLCQAITGKQVPPGGLPASIGCAVFNINTTIAIYHAIKDGMPVVRKVVTVSGSGVVEPKNLECPIGTPVSLLFDACGGLKDETFKLIAGGPMMGMAQASADFPVAKGTGAVLAFAGNENKVSEDPTCIRCGRCVEACPMHLEPLYLYLYVQKNRIEDLEAAHVMDCIECGACSYICPGRLHLTHSFKVGKQKVKEAAAKAKAAAEAAKAAEEAKKEA
;
A
#
# COMPACT_ATOMS: atom_id res chain seq x y z
N LEU A 1 -11.34 16.92 -18.81
CA LEU A 1 -10.87 15.80 -19.65
C LEU A 1 -11.70 15.67 -20.93
N ASN A 2 -13.02 15.50 -20.87
CA ASN A 2 -13.86 15.32 -22.06
C ASN A 2 -13.67 16.44 -23.12
N ARG A 3 -13.54 17.71 -22.69
CA ARG A 3 -13.26 18.83 -23.61
C ARG A 3 -11.94 18.64 -24.35
N VAL A 4 -10.86 18.31 -23.63
CA VAL A 4 -9.53 18.10 -24.22
C VAL A 4 -9.55 16.90 -25.18
N ILE A 5 -10.24 15.83 -24.81
CA ILE A 5 -10.37 14.65 -25.68
C ILE A 5 -11.09 15.01 -26.99
N ALA A 6 -12.15 15.80 -26.91
CA ALA A 6 -12.89 16.26 -28.09
C ALA A 6 -12.02 17.16 -29.00
N GLU A 7 -11.22 18.05 -28.41
CA GLU A 7 -10.30 18.95 -29.14
C GLU A 7 -9.14 18.19 -29.81
N THR A 8 -8.56 17.20 -29.07
CA THR A 8 -7.37 16.45 -29.53
C THR A 8 -7.69 15.20 -30.32
N LYS A 9 -8.96 14.75 -30.33
CA LYS A 9 -9.41 13.47 -30.89
C LYS A 9 -8.61 12.27 -30.35
N ALA A 10 -8.16 12.37 -29.10
CA ALA A 10 -7.38 11.32 -28.44
C ALA A 10 -8.23 10.05 -28.25
N PRO A 11 -7.69 8.83 -28.49
CA PRO A 11 -8.39 7.56 -28.29
C PRO A 11 -8.49 7.21 -26.79
N VAL A 12 -9.13 8.10 -26.01
CA VAL A 12 -9.24 7.99 -24.54
C VAL A 12 -10.71 8.04 -24.16
N ILE A 13 -11.11 7.15 -23.25
CA ILE A 13 -12.45 7.09 -22.68
C ILE A 13 -12.38 7.51 -21.22
N VAL A 14 -13.23 8.47 -20.82
CA VAL A 14 -13.39 8.86 -19.42
C VAL A 14 -14.49 8.04 -18.78
N VAL A 15 -14.14 7.25 -17.78
CA VAL A 15 -15.10 6.46 -17.01
C VAL A 15 -15.23 7.05 -15.61
N PRO A 16 -16.34 7.71 -15.27
CA PRO A 16 -16.59 8.17 -13.90
C PRO A 16 -16.91 6.99 -13.01
N LEU A 17 -16.19 6.87 -11.90
CA LEU A 17 -16.41 5.82 -10.90
C LEU A 17 -16.89 6.42 -9.58
N HIS A 18 -17.72 5.66 -8.86
CA HIS A 18 -18.12 6.05 -7.51
C HIS A 18 -16.92 5.93 -6.57
N CYS A 19 -16.56 7.06 -5.92
CA CYS A 19 -15.38 7.09 -5.06
C CYS A 19 -15.65 6.32 -3.75
N ARG A 20 -15.04 5.15 -3.59
CA ARG A 20 -15.05 4.33 -2.37
C ARG A 20 -13.65 3.87 -2.08
N TYR A 21 -13.24 3.94 -0.81
CA TYR A 21 -11.95 3.39 -0.40
C TYR A 21 -12.02 1.84 -0.35
N PRO A 22 -11.04 1.11 -0.93
CA PRO A 22 -9.82 1.52 -1.64
C PRO A 22 -9.95 1.52 -3.17
N GLN A 23 -10.84 2.31 -3.74
CA GLN A 23 -11.14 2.37 -5.18
C GLN A 23 -9.89 2.52 -6.09
N GLY A 24 -8.81 3.16 -5.58
CA GLY A 24 -7.54 3.32 -6.31
C GLY A 24 -6.67 2.05 -6.38
N GLY A 25 -7.07 0.96 -5.74
CA GLY A 25 -6.37 -0.32 -5.84
C GLY A 25 -6.47 -0.90 -7.26
N GLU A 26 -5.35 -1.43 -7.78
CA GLU A 26 -5.28 -1.91 -9.16
C GLU A 26 -6.33 -2.98 -9.47
N LYS A 27 -6.50 -3.96 -8.58
CA LYS A 27 -7.47 -5.05 -8.74
C LYS A 27 -8.91 -4.54 -8.78
N GLN A 28 -9.24 -3.60 -7.89
CA GLN A 28 -10.57 -2.99 -7.83
C GLN A 28 -10.87 -2.14 -9.07
N LEU A 29 -9.88 -1.38 -9.56
CA LEU A 29 -10.03 -0.60 -10.80
C LEU A 29 -10.24 -1.50 -12.01
N CYS A 30 -9.44 -2.56 -12.16
CA CYS A 30 -9.59 -3.51 -13.24
C CYS A 30 -11.00 -4.12 -13.26
N GLN A 31 -11.48 -4.59 -12.11
CA GLN A 31 -12.81 -5.18 -12.01
C GLN A 31 -13.93 -4.15 -12.28
N ALA A 32 -13.81 -2.94 -11.73
CA ALA A 32 -14.83 -1.90 -11.89
C ALA A 32 -14.99 -1.43 -13.35
N ILE A 33 -13.89 -1.40 -14.12
CA ILE A 33 -13.89 -0.89 -15.48
C ILE A 33 -14.13 -2.00 -16.51
N THR A 34 -13.53 -3.18 -16.33
CA THR A 34 -13.52 -4.24 -17.34
C THR A 34 -14.44 -5.42 -16.99
N GLY A 35 -14.94 -5.51 -15.76
CA GLY A 35 -15.67 -6.68 -15.25
C GLY A 35 -14.76 -7.89 -14.98
N LYS A 36 -13.47 -7.84 -15.33
CA LYS A 36 -12.53 -8.96 -15.15
C LYS A 36 -11.85 -8.90 -13.78
N GLN A 37 -11.68 -10.06 -13.17
CA GLN A 37 -10.96 -10.19 -11.90
C GLN A 37 -9.50 -10.57 -12.15
N VAL A 38 -8.58 -9.87 -11.47
CA VAL A 38 -7.18 -10.25 -11.42
C VAL A 38 -7.03 -11.44 -10.46
N PRO A 39 -6.49 -12.58 -10.91
CA PRO A 39 -6.39 -13.78 -10.07
C PRO A 39 -5.52 -13.58 -8.84
N PRO A 40 -5.65 -14.43 -7.79
CA PRO A 40 -4.76 -14.47 -6.64
C PRO A 40 -3.28 -14.53 -7.07
N GLY A 41 -2.44 -13.70 -6.45
CA GLY A 41 -1.01 -13.59 -6.82
C GLY A 41 -0.72 -12.99 -8.20
N GLY A 42 -1.75 -12.76 -9.03
CA GLY A 42 -1.61 -12.21 -10.38
C GLY A 42 -1.46 -10.68 -10.40
N LEU A 43 -0.98 -10.18 -11.54
CA LEU A 43 -0.89 -8.76 -11.87
C LEU A 43 -1.98 -8.38 -12.89
N PRO A 44 -2.35 -7.10 -13.02
CA PRO A 44 -3.29 -6.63 -14.05
C PRO A 44 -2.95 -7.08 -15.47
N ALA A 45 -1.66 -7.26 -15.79
CA ALA A 45 -1.20 -7.76 -17.07
C ALA A 45 -1.76 -9.15 -17.44
N SER A 46 -2.06 -10.01 -16.45
CA SER A 46 -2.64 -11.34 -16.68
C SER A 46 -4.05 -11.30 -17.31
N ILE A 47 -4.73 -10.17 -17.17
CA ILE A 47 -6.06 -9.93 -17.78
C ILE A 47 -6.01 -8.90 -18.92
N GLY A 48 -4.79 -8.57 -19.41
CA GLY A 48 -4.57 -7.61 -20.49
C GLY A 48 -4.73 -6.15 -20.07
N CYS A 49 -4.55 -5.83 -18.80
CA CYS A 49 -4.66 -4.48 -18.23
C CYS A 49 -3.32 -3.96 -17.74
N ALA A 50 -3.15 -2.63 -17.79
CA ALA A 50 -2.08 -1.92 -17.11
C ALA A 50 -2.68 -0.71 -16.37
N VAL A 51 -2.30 -0.51 -15.10
CA VAL A 51 -2.82 0.59 -14.27
C VAL A 51 -1.69 1.54 -13.94
N PHE A 52 -1.86 2.81 -14.29
CA PHE A 52 -0.90 3.86 -14.02
C PHE A 52 -1.55 5.03 -13.28
N ASN A 53 -0.84 5.56 -12.30
CA ASN A 53 -1.20 6.84 -11.71
C ASN A 53 -0.98 7.95 -12.76
N ILE A 54 -1.76 9.03 -12.71
CA ILE A 54 -1.67 10.16 -13.65
C ILE A 54 -0.25 10.78 -13.68
N ASN A 55 0.40 10.93 -12.53
CA ASN A 55 1.77 11.45 -12.49
C ASN A 55 2.77 10.50 -13.17
N THR A 56 2.55 9.19 -13.08
CA THR A 56 3.34 8.19 -13.80
C THR A 56 3.14 8.33 -15.32
N THR A 57 1.90 8.54 -15.76
CA THR A 57 1.59 8.75 -17.18
C THR A 57 2.25 10.00 -17.73
N ILE A 58 2.24 11.11 -16.98
CA ILE A 58 2.95 12.34 -17.32
C ILE A 58 4.46 12.10 -17.40
N ALA A 59 5.02 11.36 -16.44
CA ALA A 59 6.44 11.04 -16.42
C ALA A 59 6.86 10.17 -17.62
N ILE A 60 6.02 9.20 -18.02
CA ILE A 60 6.23 8.39 -19.23
C ILE A 60 6.28 9.29 -20.48
N TYR A 61 5.35 10.25 -20.57
CA TYR A 61 5.34 11.20 -21.68
C TYR A 61 6.65 12.00 -21.77
N HIS A 62 7.13 12.57 -20.65
CA HIS A 62 8.39 13.31 -20.62
C HIS A 62 9.60 12.43 -20.89
N ALA A 63 9.59 11.18 -20.42
CA ALA A 63 10.68 10.24 -20.69
C ALA A 63 10.80 9.91 -22.18
N ILE A 64 9.67 9.75 -22.87
CA ILE A 64 9.66 9.41 -24.32
C ILE A 64 9.93 10.65 -25.18
N LYS A 65 9.26 11.77 -24.89
CA LYS A 65 9.32 12.97 -25.71
C LYS A 65 10.60 13.78 -25.48
N ASP A 66 10.97 13.97 -24.22
CA ASP A 66 12.01 14.92 -23.81
C ASP A 66 13.31 14.21 -23.36
N GLY A 67 13.32 12.85 -23.32
CA GLY A 67 14.44 12.08 -22.77
C GLY A 67 14.67 12.28 -21.26
N MET A 68 13.67 12.86 -20.55
CA MET A 68 13.80 13.27 -19.15
C MET A 68 13.34 12.14 -18.21
N PRO A 69 14.22 11.56 -17.39
CA PRO A 69 13.84 10.58 -16.37
C PRO A 69 13.06 11.25 -15.23
N VAL A 70 12.43 10.41 -14.37
CA VAL A 70 11.73 10.90 -13.17
C VAL A 70 12.75 11.37 -12.14
N VAL A 71 13.04 12.65 -12.13
CA VAL A 71 13.97 13.31 -11.18
C VAL A 71 13.26 14.23 -10.20
N ARG A 72 12.00 14.57 -10.46
CA ARG A 72 11.16 15.43 -9.62
C ARG A 72 9.82 14.76 -9.35
N LYS A 73 9.18 15.16 -8.26
CA LYS A 73 7.91 14.60 -7.85
C LYS A 73 7.08 15.61 -7.09
N VAL A 74 5.76 15.55 -7.26
CA VAL A 74 4.82 16.27 -6.39
C VAL A 74 4.55 15.40 -5.17
N VAL A 75 4.76 15.98 -3.98
CA VAL A 75 4.53 15.36 -2.67
C VAL A 75 3.50 16.20 -1.92
N THR A 76 2.46 15.53 -1.41
CA THR A 76 1.49 16.16 -0.51
C THR A 76 2.04 16.19 0.90
N VAL A 77 2.19 17.38 1.49
CA VAL A 77 2.56 17.57 2.90
C VAL A 77 1.31 18.02 3.65
N SER A 78 0.85 17.23 4.63
CA SER A 78 -0.42 17.48 5.31
C SER A 78 -0.48 16.83 6.70
N GLY A 79 -1.61 17.00 7.38
CA GLY A 79 -1.89 16.49 8.73
C GLY A 79 -2.02 17.60 9.75
N SER A 80 -2.60 17.28 10.90
CA SER A 80 -2.85 18.25 11.99
C SER A 80 -1.58 18.87 12.58
N GLY A 81 -0.44 18.18 12.44
CA GLY A 81 0.87 18.64 12.90
C GLY A 81 1.60 19.57 11.93
N VAL A 82 1.11 19.78 10.70
CA VAL A 82 1.71 20.72 9.73
C VAL A 82 1.08 22.08 9.88
N VAL A 83 1.89 23.15 9.84
CA VAL A 83 1.39 24.53 9.99
C VAL A 83 0.60 24.94 8.75
N GLU A 84 1.17 24.79 7.57
CA GLU A 84 0.55 25.16 6.28
C GLU A 84 0.58 23.99 5.29
N PRO A 85 -0.43 23.12 5.26
CA PRO A 85 -0.46 22.00 4.32
C PRO A 85 -0.38 22.43 2.87
N LYS A 86 0.51 21.79 2.07
CA LYS A 86 0.76 22.12 0.66
C LYS A 86 1.07 20.88 -0.16
N ASN A 87 0.89 21.01 -1.48
CA ASN A 87 1.50 20.12 -2.47
C ASN A 87 2.79 20.76 -2.96
N LEU A 88 3.91 20.11 -2.79
CA LEU A 88 5.23 20.62 -3.16
C LEU A 88 5.84 19.77 -4.27
N GLU A 89 6.38 20.43 -5.29
CA GLU A 89 7.21 19.76 -6.28
C GLU A 89 8.68 19.86 -5.84
N CYS A 90 9.31 18.69 -5.67
CA CYS A 90 10.69 18.61 -5.22
C CYS A 90 11.49 17.56 -5.99
N PRO A 91 12.83 17.68 -6.06
CA PRO A 91 13.71 16.63 -6.54
C PRO A 91 13.59 15.34 -5.69
N ILE A 92 13.74 14.19 -6.32
CA ILE A 92 13.92 12.93 -5.60
C ILE A 92 15.24 13.02 -4.83
N GLY A 93 15.25 12.56 -3.58
CA GLY A 93 16.39 12.70 -2.66
C GLY A 93 16.29 13.91 -1.72
N THR A 94 15.34 14.83 -1.92
CA THR A 94 15.12 15.95 -1.00
C THR A 94 14.78 15.41 0.40
N PRO A 95 15.47 15.86 1.48
CA PRO A 95 15.10 15.51 2.84
C PRO A 95 13.66 15.96 3.16
N VAL A 96 12.88 15.10 3.82
CA VAL A 96 11.48 15.39 4.14
C VAL A 96 11.37 16.54 5.18
N SER A 97 12.38 16.72 6.03
CA SER A 97 12.46 17.88 6.92
C SER A 97 12.32 19.21 6.18
N LEU A 98 12.99 19.37 5.03
CA LEU A 98 12.87 20.58 4.19
C LEU A 98 11.47 20.78 3.63
N LEU A 99 10.71 19.72 3.40
CA LEU A 99 9.31 19.84 2.97
C LEU A 99 8.43 20.36 4.09
N PHE A 100 8.65 19.90 5.32
CA PHE A 100 7.95 20.45 6.49
C PHE A 100 8.32 21.92 6.71
N ASP A 101 9.58 22.29 6.60
CA ASP A 101 10.05 23.68 6.72
C ASP A 101 9.37 24.59 5.68
N ALA A 102 9.27 24.15 4.42
CA ALA A 102 8.56 24.86 3.35
C ALA A 102 7.05 24.99 3.60
N CYS A 103 6.51 24.19 4.51
CA CYS A 103 5.12 24.21 4.98
C CYS A 103 4.95 24.98 6.32
N GLY A 104 5.91 25.84 6.68
CA GLY A 104 5.89 26.60 7.94
C GLY A 104 6.32 25.82 9.16
N GLY A 105 6.85 24.62 9.00
CA GLY A 105 7.31 23.76 10.07
C GLY A 105 6.26 22.81 10.64
N LEU A 106 6.67 22.06 11.65
CA LEU A 106 5.82 21.19 12.43
C LEU A 106 5.37 21.91 13.72
N LYS A 107 4.17 21.62 14.18
CA LYS A 107 3.67 22.09 15.49
C LYS A 107 4.35 21.33 16.62
N ASP A 108 4.52 21.96 17.78
CA ASP A 108 5.23 21.41 18.95
C ASP A 108 4.59 20.09 19.46
N GLU A 109 3.26 19.95 19.34
CA GLU A 109 2.53 18.76 19.79
C GLU A 109 2.57 17.61 18.76
N THR A 110 3.41 17.71 17.71
CA THR A 110 3.53 16.65 16.71
C THR A 110 4.15 15.40 17.30
N PHE A 111 3.40 14.30 17.29
CA PHE A 111 3.81 13.03 17.89
C PHE A 111 4.02 11.90 16.87
N LYS A 112 3.57 12.08 15.62
CA LYS A 112 3.62 11.01 14.63
C LYS A 112 3.84 11.53 13.21
N LEU A 113 4.82 10.94 12.54
CA LEU A 113 5.10 11.17 11.12
C LEU A 113 4.77 9.92 10.31
N ILE A 114 4.18 10.09 9.13
CA ILE A 114 3.84 8.99 8.22
C ILE A 114 4.37 9.31 6.82
N ALA A 115 5.14 8.39 6.25
CA ALA A 115 5.47 8.38 4.82
C ALA A 115 4.40 7.62 4.05
N GLY A 116 3.64 8.32 3.22
CA GLY A 116 2.49 7.80 2.49
C GLY A 116 1.14 8.30 3.00
N GLY A 117 0.07 7.65 2.58
CA GLY A 117 -1.30 7.99 2.97
C GLY A 117 -1.65 7.54 4.41
N PRO A 118 -2.73 8.06 5.00
CA PRO A 118 -3.09 7.80 6.40
C PRO A 118 -3.46 6.33 6.68
N MET A 119 -3.90 5.59 5.67
CA MET A 119 -4.37 4.21 5.81
C MET A 119 -3.26 3.18 5.56
N MET A 120 -2.35 3.44 4.63
CA MET A 120 -1.33 2.49 4.15
C MET A 120 0.10 2.95 4.40
N GLY A 121 0.31 4.21 4.76
CA GLY A 121 1.64 4.78 4.99
C GLY A 121 2.35 4.15 6.18
N MET A 122 3.67 4.29 6.18
CA MET A 122 4.53 3.78 7.25
C MET A 122 4.89 4.89 8.23
N ALA A 123 4.76 4.61 9.53
CA ALA A 123 5.23 5.52 10.57
C ALA A 123 6.76 5.66 10.50
N GLN A 124 7.23 6.89 10.68
CA GLN A 124 8.65 7.26 10.66
C GLN A 124 9.06 7.75 12.05
N ALA A 125 10.29 7.41 12.44
CA ALA A 125 10.85 7.85 13.73
C ALA A 125 11.33 9.30 13.69
N SER A 126 11.74 9.81 12.53
CA SER A 126 12.19 11.19 12.33
C SER A 126 11.79 11.68 10.93
N ALA A 127 12.03 12.95 10.65
CA ALA A 127 11.89 13.53 9.31
C ALA A 127 13.15 13.38 8.44
N ASP A 128 14.18 12.69 8.92
CA ASP A 128 15.49 12.57 8.29
C ASP A 128 15.54 11.46 7.24
N PHE A 129 14.52 11.36 6.42
CA PHE A 129 14.50 10.43 5.29
C PHE A 129 14.27 11.20 3.98
N PRO A 130 14.82 10.69 2.87
CA PRO A 130 14.68 11.36 1.59
C PRO A 130 13.34 11.05 0.91
N VAL A 131 12.89 12.00 0.09
CA VAL A 131 11.81 11.76 -0.87
C VAL A 131 12.28 10.70 -1.87
N ALA A 132 11.62 9.55 -1.88
CA ALA A 132 11.85 8.47 -2.84
C ALA A 132 10.87 8.58 -4.03
N LYS A 133 11.13 7.82 -5.09
CA LYS A 133 10.24 7.71 -6.26
C LYS A 133 8.80 7.30 -5.86
N GLY A 134 8.66 6.47 -4.82
CA GLY A 134 7.38 6.01 -4.28
C GLY A 134 6.68 7.00 -3.34
N THR A 135 7.36 8.04 -2.85
CA THR A 135 6.80 8.99 -1.87
C THR A 135 5.76 9.89 -2.51
N GLY A 136 4.48 9.66 -2.22
CA GLY A 136 3.36 10.48 -2.73
C GLY A 136 2.84 11.48 -1.72
N ALA A 137 3.04 11.22 -0.43
CA ALA A 137 2.63 12.08 0.67
C ALA A 137 3.53 11.90 1.88
N VAL A 138 3.60 12.92 2.72
CA VAL A 138 4.14 12.89 4.08
C VAL A 138 3.16 13.57 5.00
N LEU A 139 2.81 12.92 6.10
CA LEU A 139 1.80 13.37 7.04
C LEU A 139 2.41 13.54 8.42
N ALA A 140 1.97 14.60 9.12
CA ALA A 140 2.31 14.82 10.51
C ALA A 140 1.03 14.97 11.34
N PHE A 141 0.96 14.28 12.46
CA PHE A 141 -0.19 14.30 13.37
C PHE A 141 0.18 14.89 14.70
N ALA A 142 -0.67 15.76 15.23
CA ALA A 142 -0.49 16.47 16.49
C ALA A 142 -1.71 16.32 17.42
N GLY A 143 -1.53 16.65 18.69
CA GLY A 143 -2.60 16.66 19.68
C GLY A 143 -3.09 15.26 20.09
N ASN A 144 -4.38 15.16 20.42
CA ASN A 144 -4.99 13.94 20.98
C ASN A 144 -5.43 12.89 19.93
N GLU A 145 -4.88 12.93 18.72
CA GLU A 145 -5.23 11.96 17.65
C GLU A 145 -4.63 10.58 17.91
N ASN A 146 -3.66 10.47 18.82
CA ASN A 146 -3.02 9.20 19.17
C ASN A 146 -3.84 8.44 20.23
N LYS A 147 -4.92 7.82 19.79
CA LYS A 147 -5.71 6.91 20.64
C LYS A 147 -5.26 5.46 20.44
N VAL A 148 -4.03 5.15 20.83
CA VAL A 148 -3.56 3.76 20.88
C VAL A 148 -4.19 3.09 22.09
N SER A 149 -4.81 1.93 21.91
CA SER A 149 -5.29 1.11 23.02
C SER A 149 -4.11 0.36 23.61
N GLU A 150 -3.95 0.43 24.95
CA GLU A 150 -2.94 -0.35 25.67
C GLU A 150 -3.23 -1.86 25.56
N ASP A 151 -4.53 -2.24 25.62
CA ASP A 151 -4.99 -3.62 25.50
C ASP A 151 -6.01 -3.78 24.35
N PRO A 152 -5.56 -3.87 23.11
CA PRO A 152 -6.48 -4.05 21.98
C PRO A 152 -7.14 -5.44 22.04
N THR A 153 -8.43 -5.47 22.33
CA THR A 153 -9.20 -6.70 22.49
C THR A 153 -10.28 -6.87 21.41
N CYS A 154 -10.38 -8.07 20.85
CA CYS A 154 -11.40 -8.38 19.87
C CYS A 154 -12.75 -8.65 20.53
N ILE A 155 -13.79 -7.88 20.21
CA ILE A 155 -15.17 -8.07 20.66
C ILE A 155 -16.02 -8.92 19.70
N ARG A 156 -15.42 -9.50 18.66
CA ARG A 156 -16.06 -10.36 17.64
C ARG A 156 -17.26 -9.73 16.92
N CYS A 157 -17.23 -8.42 16.67
CA CYS A 157 -18.35 -7.68 16.05
C CYS A 157 -18.50 -7.89 14.52
N GLY A 158 -17.57 -8.53 13.84
CA GLY A 158 -17.62 -8.79 12.38
C GLY A 158 -17.30 -7.61 11.46
N ARG A 159 -17.25 -6.36 11.94
CA ARG A 159 -17.05 -5.16 11.11
C ARG A 159 -15.82 -5.21 10.19
N CYS A 160 -14.75 -5.87 10.62
CA CYS A 160 -13.54 -6.02 9.81
C CYS A 160 -13.75 -6.91 8.59
N VAL A 161 -14.64 -7.91 8.67
CA VAL A 161 -15.02 -8.78 7.56
C VAL A 161 -15.85 -8.01 6.55
N GLU A 162 -16.86 -7.28 7.00
CA GLU A 162 -17.72 -6.44 6.14
C GLU A 162 -16.92 -5.34 5.42
N ALA A 163 -15.91 -4.77 6.09
CA ALA A 163 -15.08 -3.71 5.51
C ALA A 163 -13.97 -4.24 4.56
N CYS A 164 -13.79 -5.55 4.46
CA CYS A 164 -12.70 -6.12 3.66
C CYS A 164 -13.05 -6.09 2.16
N PRO A 165 -12.35 -5.31 1.31
CA PRO A 165 -12.62 -5.25 -0.13
C PRO A 165 -12.21 -6.51 -0.89
N MET A 166 -11.46 -7.41 -0.23
CA MET A 166 -11.02 -8.69 -0.77
C MET A 166 -11.81 -9.86 -0.21
N HIS A 167 -12.86 -9.58 0.59
CA HIS A 167 -13.73 -10.58 1.23
C HIS A 167 -12.97 -11.63 2.06
N LEU A 168 -11.86 -11.21 2.67
CA LEU A 168 -11.11 -12.03 3.61
C LEU A 168 -11.74 -12.00 5.01
N GLU A 169 -11.27 -12.87 5.88
CA GLU A 169 -11.69 -12.95 7.28
C GLU A 169 -10.61 -12.38 8.23
N PRO A 170 -10.48 -11.04 8.37
CA PRO A 170 -9.40 -10.40 9.11
C PRO A 170 -9.27 -10.86 10.55
N LEU A 171 -10.36 -11.23 11.21
CA LEU A 171 -10.35 -11.75 12.57
C LEU A 171 -9.55 -13.05 12.67
N TYR A 172 -9.82 -14.02 11.78
CA TYR A 172 -9.13 -15.30 11.80
C TYR A 172 -7.69 -15.17 11.35
N LEU A 173 -7.42 -14.38 10.30
CA LEU A 173 -6.05 -14.06 9.90
C LEU A 173 -5.23 -13.48 11.06
N TYR A 174 -5.82 -12.57 11.85
CA TYR A 174 -5.17 -12.02 13.03
C TYR A 174 -4.83 -13.10 14.07
N LEU A 175 -5.80 -13.97 14.37
CA LEU A 175 -5.61 -15.07 15.32
C LEU A 175 -4.52 -16.06 14.85
N TYR A 176 -4.46 -16.37 13.56
CA TYR A 176 -3.45 -17.26 13.00
C TYR A 176 -2.04 -16.62 13.07
N VAL A 177 -1.92 -15.31 12.82
CA VAL A 177 -0.64 -14.60 13.01
C VAL A 177 -0.18 -14.67 14.46
N GLN A 178 -1.08 -14.36 15.43
CA GLN A 178 -0.76 -14.38 16.85
C GLN A 178 -0.33 -15.78 17.33
N LYS A 179 -0.95 -16.83 16.78
CA LYS A 179 -0.64 -18.23 17.12
C LYS A 179 0.45 -18.85 16.24
N ASN A 180 1.06 -18.09 15.36
CA ASN A 180 2.09 -18.54 14.40
C ASN A 180 1.65 -19.75 13.54
N ARG A 181 0.37 -19.80 13.17
CA ARG A 181 -0.23 -20.87 12.37
C ARG A 181 -0.08 -20.55 10.88
N ILE A 182 1.10 -20.83 10.29
CA ILE A 182 1.46 -20.41 8.94
C ILE A 182 0.63 -21.11 7.88
N GLU A 183 0.37 -22.40 8.02
CA GLU A 183 -0.44 -23.19 7.08
C GLU A 183 -1.89 -22.66 7.02
N ASP A 184 -2.47 -22.30 8.16
CA ASP A 184 -3.81 -21.70 8.20
C ASP A 184 -3.84 -20.29 7.60
N LEU A 185 -2.76 -19.53 7.73
CA LEU A 185 -2.65 -18.22 7.06
C LEU A 185 -2.67 -18.36 5.54
N GLU A 186 -1.98 -19.36 5.02
CA GLU A 186 -1.96 -19.67 3.60
C GLU A 186 -3.33 -20.17 3.12
N ALA A 187 -3.92 -21.13 3.85
CA ALA A 187 -5.26 -21.65 3.57
C ALA A 187 -6.35 -20.58 3.65
N ALA A 188 -6.19 -19.56 4.53
CA ALA A 188 -7.08 -18.40 4.65
C ALA A 188 -6.71 -17.26 3.69
N HIS A 189 -5.88 -17.51 2.69
CA HIS A 189 -5.54 -16.58 1.62
C HIS A 189 -4.97 -15.23 2.09
N VAL A 190 -4.12 -15.22 3.12
CA VAL A 190 -3.50 -13.97 3.63
C VAL A 190 -2.75 -13.21 2.53
N MET A 191 -2.23 -13.92 1.52
CA MET A 191 -1.50 -13.31 0.40
C MET A 191 -2.37 -12.43 -0.50
N ASP A 192 -3.69 -12.61 -0.50
CA ASP A 192 -4.64 -11.78 -1.26
C ASP A 192 -4.98 -10.46 -0.56
N CYS A 193 -4.56 -10.29 0.69
CA CYS A 193 -4.72 -9.03 1.40
C CYS A 193 -3.95 -7.92 0.68
N ILE A 194 -4.63 -6.84 0.28
CA ILE A 194 -4.01 -5.65 -0.35
C ILE A 194 -3.50 -4.62 0.67
N GLU A 195 -3.51 -4.95 1.96
CA GLU A 195 -2.98 -4.12 3.05
C GLU A 195 -3.61 -2.70 3.11
N CYS A 196 -4.83 -2.55 2.66
CA CYS A 196 -5.51 -1.26 2.55
C CYS A 196 -5.83 -0.58 3.89
N GLY A 197 -5.79 -1.29 5.01
CA GLY A 197 -6.05 -0.72 6.34
C GLY A 197 -7.52 -0.60 6.73
N ALA A 198 -8.48 -0.89 5.85
CA ALA A 198 -9.92 -0.72 6.13
C ALA A 198 -10.39 -1.50 7.38
N CYS A 199 -9.91 -2.73 7.55
CA CYS A 199 -10.22 -3.56 8.72
C CYS A 199 -9.66 -2.99 10.04
N SER A 200 -8.45 -2.42 10.03
CA SER A 200 -7.86 -1.76 11.19
C SER A 200 -8.61 -0.48 11.54
N TYR A 201 -8.97 0.31 10.53
CA TYR A 201 -9.69 1.57 10.70
C TYR A 201 -11.07 1.38 11.35
N ILE A 202 -11.85 0.40 10.87
CA ILE A 202 -13.20 0.15 11.37
C ILE A 202 -13.24 -0.59 12.71
N CYS A 203 -12.12 -1.14 13.18
CA CYS A 203 -12.06 -1.98 14.38
C CYS A 203 -12.31 -1.17 15.65
N PRO A 204 -13.42 -1.41 16.39
CA PRO A 204 -13.68 -0.71 17.66
C PRO A 204 -12.70 -1.12 18.76
N GLY A 205 -12.18 -2.36 18.71
CA GLY A 205 -11.16 -2.88 19.63
C GLY A 205 -9.73 -2.44 19.31
N ARG A 206 -9.54 -1.57 18.30
CA ARG A 206 -8.23 -0.99 17.93
C ARG A 206 -7.12 -2.02 17.63
N LEU A 207 -7.49 -3.19 17.12
CA LEU A 207 -6.52 -4.22 16.73
C LEU A 207 -5.64 -3.76 15.58
N HIS A 208 -4.34 -4.07 15.64
CA HIS A 208 -3.37 -3.79 14.59
C HIS A 208 -3.43 -4.82 13.45
N LEU A 209 -4.64 -5.00 12.85
CA LEU A 209 -4.92 -6.06 11.88
C LEU A 209 -4.00 -5.99 10.67
N THR A 210 -3.92 -4.84 10.02
CA THR A 210 -3.11 -4.67 8.79
C THR A 210 -1.62 -4.91 9.04
N HIS A 211 -1.09 -4.45 10.18
CA HIS A 211 0.29 -4.71 10.56
C HIS A 211 0.54 -6.21 10.76
N SER A 212 -0.36 -6.88 11.48
CA SER A 212 -0.28 -8.33 11.69
C SER A 212 -0.28 -9.09 10.37
N PHE A 213 -1.08 -8.66 9.38
CA PHE A 213 -1.10 -9.33 8.06
C PHE A 213 0.19 -9.11 7.28
N LYS A 214 0.84 -7.96 7.37
CA LYS A 214 2.18 -7.75 6.79
C LYS A 214 3.18 -8.75 7.38
N VAL A 215 3.18 -8.92 8.69
CA VAL A 215 4.01 -9.92 9.37
C VAL A 215 3.65 -11.34 8.95
N GLY A 216 2.34 -11.67 8.89
CA GLY A 216 1.86 -12.97 8.45
C GLY A 216 2.29 -13.32 7.03
N LYS A 217 2.14 -12.39 6.10
CA LYS A 217 2.59 -12.55 4.70
C LYS A 217 4.10 -12.78 4.59
N GLN A 218 4.88 -12.08 5.40
CA GLN A 218 6.32 -12.29 5.45
C GLN A 218 6.67 -13.71 5.92
N LYS A 219 6.02 -14.19 6.99
CA LYS A 219 6.21 -15.57 7.49
C LYS A 219 5.85 -16.63 6.45
N VAL A 220 4.73 -16.45 5.73
CA VAL A 220 4.32 -17.37 4.64
C VAL A 220 5.38 -17.38 3.53
N LYS A 221 5.88 -16.21 3.10
CA LYS A 221 6.94 -16.13 2.08
C LYS A 221 8.24 -16.82 2.54
N GLU A 222 8.63 -16.61 3.78
CA GLU A 222 9.83 -17.25 4.35
C GLU A 222 9.68 -18.78 4.44
N ALA A 223 8.50 -19.27 4.83
CA ALA A 223 8.20 -20.69 4.86
C ALA A 223 8.24 -21.30 3.47
N ALA A 224 7.63 -20.67 2.49
CA ALA A 224 7.65 -21.09 1.09
C ALA A 224 9.08 -21.10 0.51
N ALA A 225 9.89 -20.10 0.81
CA ALA A 225 11.27 -20.02 0.36
C ALA A 225 12.12 -21.13 0.97
N LYS A 226 11.94 -21.43 2.27
CA LYS A 226 12.63 -22.54 2.95
C LYS A 226 12.22 -23.90 2.36
N ALA A 227 10.92 -24.11 2.11
CA ALA A 227 10.43 -25.33 1.50
C ALA A 227 11.01 -25.56 0.09
N LYS A 228 11.07 -24.48 -0.71
CA LYS A 228 11.66 -24.51 -2.05
C LYS A 228 13.15 -24.86 -2.01
N ALA A 229 13.92 -24.21 -1.16
CA ALA A 229 15.35 -24.48 -0.99
C ALA A 229 15.61 -25.92 -0.53
N ALA A 230 14.79 -26.45 0.40
CA ALA A 230 14.89 -27.84 0.84
C ALA A 230 14.58 -28.83 -0.30
N ALA A 231 13.56 -28.54 -1.12
CA ALA A 231 13.22 -29.37 -2.27
C ALA A 231 14.32 -29.35 -3.36
N GLU A 232 14.95 -28.22 -3.61
CA GLU A 232 16.08 -28.08 -4.54
C GLU A 232 17.32 -28.85 -4.03
N ALA A 233 17.63 -28.72 -2.75
CA ALA A 233 18.73 -29.49 -2.12
C ALA A 233 18.48 -31.00 -2.16
N ALA A 234 17.26 -31.46 -1.93
CA ALA A 234 16.90 -32.87 -2.02
C ALA A 234 17.06 -33.39 -3.45
N LYS A 235 16.63 -32.64 -4.47
CA LYS A 235 16.82 -33.02 -5.89
C LYS A 235 18.30 -33.13 -6.27
N ALA A 236 19.10 -32.14 -5.88
CA ALA A 236 20.55 -32.15 -6.14
C ALA A 236 21.25 -33.34 -5.47
N ALA A 237 20.84 -33.70 -4.24
CA ALA A 237 21.37 -34.89 -3.55
C ALA A 237 20.97 -36.19 -4.22
N GLU A 238 19.77 -36.28 -4.82
CA GLU A 238 19.30 -37.44 -5.56
C GLU A 238 20.03 -37.59 -6.91
N GLU A 239 20.25 -36.51 -7.62
CA GLU A 239 21.02 -36.46 -8.87
C GLU A 239 22.48 -36.91 -8.65
N ALA A 240 23.13 -36.35 -7.62
CA ALA A 240 24.50 -36.77 -7.24
C ALA A 240 24.61 -38.26 -6.88
N LYS A 241 23.56 -38.89 -6.32
CA LYS A 241 23.51 -40.34 -6.05
C LYS A 241 23.30 -41.20 -7.29
N LYS A 242 22.74 -40.65 -8.37
CA LYS A 242 22.55 -41.37 -9.65
C LYS A 242 23.79 -41.33 -10.53
N GLU A 243 24.70 -40.39 -10.32
CA GLU A 243 25.95 -40.23 -11.06
C GLU A 243 27.14 -40.93 -10.41
N ALA A 244 27.00 -41.41 -9.18
CA ALA A 244 28.00 -42.20 -8.44
C ALA A 244 27.75 -43.70 -8.51
#